data_c830d00d14f4300678bd41a38dbc34eb
#
_entry.id   c830d00d14f4300678bd41a38dbc34eb
#
_cell.length_a   1.000
_cell.length_b   1.000
_cell.length_c   1.000
_cell.angle_alpha   90.00
_cell.angle_beta   90.00
_cell.angle_gamma   90.00
#
_symmetry.space_group_name_H-M   'P 1'
#
loop_
_entity.id
_entity.type
_entity.pdbx_description
1 polymer ?
#
loop_
_entity_poly.entity_id
_entity_poly.type
_entity_poly.pdbx_seq_one_letter_code
_entity_poly.pdbx_strand_id
1 'polypeptide(L)'
;MCCNNSQCNCGCNFGRCTNLGPFVAVDADCIIPPASARSSVIPFSSGITTPALLVTTIGGLVGTVTSVGFGTAIPGVTLVGGLIDVTGLTASESFTVPRVGNVTAISANFNTLVAGTILTGTATIRAQVYRAPAGSNVFSPTAATVVLAPSLTAPLAAGVLSSGSASGFSVPVAPGDRLLMVFSATATGLTAAVTVAGFASAGITID
;
A
#
# COMPACT_ATOMS: atom_id res chain seq x y z
N MET A 1 -12.29 47.51 -7.53
CA MET A 1 -13.48 48.27 -7.96
C MET A 1 -13.59 48.19 -9.47
N CYS A 2 -14.22 47.16 -9.95
CA CYS A 2 -14.54 47.02 -11.38
C CYS A 2 -16.02 47.12 -11.59
N CYS A 3 -16.65 48.17 -11.10
CA CYS A 3 -18.01 48.55 -11.47
C CYS A 3 -18.19 50.03 -11.16
N ASN A 4 -18.04 50.87 -12.15
CA ASN A 4 -18.72 52.13 -12.17
C ASN A 4 -19.58 52.14 -13.42
N ASN A 5 -20.88 52.17 -13.22
CA ASN A 5 -21.96 52.31 -14.19
C ASN A 5 -22.08 51.30 -15.34
N SER A 6 -23.01 50.37 -15.12
CA SER A 6 -23.92 49.74 -16.09
C SER A 6 -23.38 48.93 -17.25
N GLN A 7 -22.11 48.61 -17.31
CA GLN A 7 -21.58 47.59 -18.24
C GLN A 7 -20.35 46.90 -17.66
N CYS A 8 -20.53 46.02 -16.75
CA CYS A 8 -19.51 45.02 -16.38
C CYS A 8 -19.56 43.89 -17.37
N ASN A 9 -18.96 44.06 -18.52
CA ASN A 9 -18.63 42.95 -19.39
C ASN A 9 -17.25 42.41 -18.95
N CYS A 10 -17.20 41.79 -17.75
CA CYS A 10 -16.07 40.99 -17.34
C CYS A 10 -16.15 39.68 -18.10
N GLY A 11 -15.72 39.72 -19.36
CA GLY A 11 -15.34 38.50 -20.05
C GLY A 11 -14.21 37.84 -19.25
N CYS A 12 -14.54 36.96 -18.36
CA CYS A 12 -13.58 36.08 -17.74
C CYS A 12 -12.96 35.20 -18.82
N ASN A 13 -11.92 35.75 -19.46
CA ASN A 13 -11.09 34.96 -20.33
C ASN A 13 -10.34 34.00 -19.44
N PHE A 14 -10.67 32.70 -19.50
CA PHE A 14 -10.08 31.61 -18.76
C PHE A 14 -8.55 31.56 -18.94
N GLY A 15 -7.82 32.48 -18.35
CA GLY A 15 -6.37 32.49 -18.51
C GLY A 15 -5.61 33.53 -17.70
N ARG A 16 -6.24 34.59 -17.19
CA ARG A 16 -5.54 35.63 -16.42
C ARG A 16 -6.44 36.28 -15.38
N CYS A 17 -6.46 35.76 -14.20
CA CYS A 17 -6.80 36.55 -13.01
C CYS A 17 -5.58 37.43 -12.71
N THR A 18 -5.62 38.71 -13.06
CA THR A 18 -4.56 39.68 -12.74
C THR A 18 -4.73 40.16 -11.32
N ASN A 19 -3.71 40.00 -10.53
CA ASN A 19 -3.64 40.47 -9.15
C ASN A 19 -3.48 42.01 -9.14
N LEU A 20 -4.47 42.73 -8.68
CA LEU A 20 -4.49 44.21 -8.67
C LEU A 20 -4.28 44.77 -7.26
N GLY A 21 -3.16 44.41 -6.61
CA GLY A 21 -2.75 45.03 -5.34
C GLY A 21 -3.06 44.23 -4.09
N PRO A 22 -2.72 44.73 -2.89
CA PRO A 22 -2.75 43.94 -1.64
C PRO A 22 -4.15 43.63 -1.08
N PHE A 23 -5.21 44.24 -1.65
CA PHE A 23 -6.61 43.97 -1.25
C PHE A 23 -7.45 43.71 -2.51
N VAL A 24 -7.35 42.49 -3.01
CA VAL A 24 -8.15 42.06 -4.15
C VAL A 24 -9.36 41.29 -3.61
N ALA A 25 -10.55 41.87 -3.73
CA ALA A 25 -11.78 41.09 -3.69
C ALA A 25 -11.81 40.27 -4.99
N VAL A 26 -11.45 39.01 -4.93
CA VAL A 26 -11.61 38.09 -6.05
C VAL A 26 -13.04 37.63 -6.07
N ASP A 27 -13.74 37.83 -7.18
CA ASP A 27 -15.07 37.29 -7.38
C ASP A 27 -15.02 35.76 -7.17
N ALA A 28 -15.99 35.21 -6.46
CA ALA A 28 -16.07 33.78 -6.17
C ALA A 28 -16.01 32.92 -7.45
N ASP A 29 -16.50 33.44 -8.56
CA ASP A 29 -16.44 32.80 -9.88
C ASP A 29 -15.04 32.81 -10.51
N CYS A 30 -14.13 33.66 -10.01
CA CYS A 30 -12.72 33.71 -10.43
C CYS A 30 -11.80 32.85 -9.57
N ILE A 31 -12.31 32.29 -8.47
CA ILE A 31 -11.56 31.35 -7.64
C ILE A 31 -11.69 29.98 -8.28
N ILE A 32 -10.70 29.61 -9.10
CA ILE A 32 -10.53 28.20 -9.45
C ILE A 32 -9.89 27.54 -8.22
N PRO A 33 -10.64 26.80 -7.40
CA PRO A 33 -10.01 26.05 -6.34
C PRO A 33 -8.98 25.15 -7.00
N PRO A 34 -7.74 25.08 -6.49
CA PRO A 34 -6.80 24.12 -7.01
C PRO A 34 -7.52 22.77 -6.99
N ALA A 35 -7.53 22.07 -8.12
CA ALA A 35 -8.01 20.72 -8.19
C ALA A 35 -7.23 19.95 -7.11
N SER A 36 -7.78 19.87 -5.91
CA SER A 36 -7.19 19.10 -4.85
C SER A 36 -7.32 17.66 -5.31
N ALA A 37 -6.29 17.13 -5.91
CA ALA A 37 -6.08 15.71 -5.93
C ALA A 37 -6.17 15.29 -4.45
N ARG A 38 -7.33 14.79 -4.04
CA ARG A 38 -7.59 14.36 -2.66
C ARG A 38 -7.00 12.97 -2.52
N SER A 39 -5.68 12.87 -2.66
CA SER A 39 -5.00 11.63 -2.37
C SER A 39 -5.09 11.36 -0.87
N SER A 40 -5.44 10.13 -0.54
CA SER A 40 -5.48 9.64 0.83
C SER A 40 -4.37 8.64 1.02
N VAL A 41 -3.65 8.74 2.13
CA VAL A 41 -2.63 7.77 2.51
C VAL A 41 -3.19 6.84 3.56
N ILE A 42 -3.12 5.53 3.31
CA ILE A 42 -3.57 4.48 4.22
C ILE A 42 -2.33 3.77 4.77
N PRO A 43 -2.05 3.85 6.09
CA PRO A 43 -0.93 3.15 6.70
C PRO A 43 -1.31 1.71 7.07
N PHE A 44 -0.35 0.81 6.98
CA PHE A 44 -0.41 -0.56 7.49
C PHE A 44 0.82 -0.83 8.36
N SER A 45 0.63 -1.55 9.45
CA SER A 45 1.72 -1.93 10.37
C SER A 45 1.42 -3.26 11.04
N SER A 46 2.43 -4.11 11.17
CA SER A 46 2.33 -5.35 11.95
C SER A 46 2.26 -5.09 13.45
N GLY A 47 2.52 -3.85 13.90
CA GLY A 47 2.70 -3.58 15.33
C GLY A 47 3.96 -4.23 15.88
N ILE A 48 4.03 -4.33 17.21
CA ILE A 48 5.17 -4.89 17.95
C ILE A 48 4.86 -6.23 18.64
N THR A 49 3.60 -6.65 18.64
CA THR A 49 3.17 -7.83 19.41
C THR A 49 3.24 -9.12 18.58
N THR A 50 2.96 -9.04 17.29
CA THR A 50 2.96 -10.20 16.41
C THR A 50 3.87 -9.94 15.22
N PRO A 51 5.04 -10.57 15.15
CA PRO A 51 5.92 -10.43 14.01
C PRO A 51 5.28 -11.04 12.75
N ALA A 52 5.54 -10.45 11.62
CA ALA A 52 5.23 -11.05 10.33
C ALA A 52 6.15 -12.25 10.09
N LEU A 53 5.57 -13.39 9.75
CA LEU A 53 6.27 -14.62 9.41
C LEU A 53 6.06 -14.92 7.93
N LEU A 54 7.15 -14.95 7.18
CA LEU A 54 7.17 -15.24 5.76
C LEU A 54 7.85 -16.58 5.53
N VAL A 55 7.13 -17.53 4.93
CA VAL A 55 7.65 -18.88 4.72
C VAL A 55 7.72 -19.16 3.22
N THR A 56 8.85 -19.69 2.77
CA THR A 56 9.00 -20.18 1.40
C THR A 56 8.89 -21.70 1.36
N THR A 57 8.54 -22.24 0.20
CA THR A 57 8.65 -23.67 -0.06
C THR A 57 10.11 -24.08 -0.28
N ILE A 58 10.41 -25.38 -0.32
CA ILE A 58 11.73 -25.93 -0.63
C ILE A 58 12.22 -25.46 -2.02
N GLY A 59 11.31 -25.20 -2.96
CA GLY A 59 11.62 -24.64 -4.28
C GLY A 59 11.83 -23.12 -4.30
N GLY A 60 11.79 -22.45 -3.14
CA GLY A 60 11.95 -20.99 -3.04
C GLY A 60 10.71 -20.17 -3.45
N LEU A 61 9.60 -20.85 -3.77
CA LEU A 61 8.33 -20.18 -4.05
C LEU A 61 7.67 -19.74 -2.75
N VAL A 62 6.70 -18.84 -2.87
CA VAL A 62 5.89 -18.42 -1.71
C VAL A 62 5.19 -19.63 -1.09
N GLY A 63 5.41 -19.87 0.18
CA GLY A 63 4.72 -20.90 0.98
C GLY A 63 3.53 -20.31 1.70
N THR A 64 3.78 -19.53 2.76
CA THR A 64 2.74 -18.76 3.46
C THR A 64 3.10 -17.29 3.48
N VAL A 65 2.06 -16.47 3.53
CA VAL A 65 2.17 -15.01 3.58
C VAL A 65 1.70 -14.47 4.92
N THR A 66 2.00 -13.21 5.18
CA THR A 66 1.45 -12.48 6.33
C THR A 66 0.58 -11.35 5.83
N SER A 67 -0.66 -11.31 6.31
CA SER A 67 -1.52 -10.14 6.18
C SER A 67 -1.19 -9.13 7.29
N VAL A 68 -0.98 -7.88 6.91
CA VAL A 68 -0.64 -6.79 7.83
C VAL A 68 -1.79 -5.79 7.88
N GLY A 69 -2.25 -5.51 9.09
CA GLY A 69 -3.37 -4.60 9.38
C GLY A 69 -2.90 -3.25 9.92
N PHE A 70 -3.61 -2.76 10.95
CA PHE A 70 -3.42 -1.44 11.55
C PHE A 70 -2.74 -1.52 12.93
N GLY A 71 -1.78 -2.36 13.11
CA GLY A 71 -1.07 -2.62 14.37
C GLY A 71 -1.00 -4.08 14.72
N THR A 72 -1.46 -4.95 13.83
CA THR A 72 -1.44 -6.40 13.96
C THR A 72 -0.97 -7.06 12.68
N ALA A 73 -0.53 -8.30 12.80
CA ALA A 73 -0.18 -9.16 11.68
C ALA A 73 -0.83 -10.53 11.86
N ILE A 74 -1.29 -11.11 10.78
CA ILE A 74 -1.80 -12.48 10.73
C ILE A 74 -0.85 -13.29 9.87
N PRO A 75 0.09 -14.02 10.51
CA PRO A 75 1.02 -14.87 9.79
C PRO A 75 0.37 -16.19 9.38
N GLY A 76 1.03 -16.92 8.49
CA GLY A 76 0.64 -18.26 8.10
C GLY A 76 -0.58 -18.32 7.18
N VAL A 77 -0.95 -17.23 6.55
CA VAL A 77 -2.03 -17.20 5.56
C VAL A 77 -1.59 -17.98 4.32
N THR A 78 -2.42 -18.92 3.90
CA THR A 78 -2.16 -19.73 2.70
C THR A 78 -2.78 -19.11 1.47
N LEU A 79 -2.09 -19.23 0.33
CA LEU A 79 -2.60 -18.81 -0.97
C LEU A 79 -3.19 -20.03 -1.68
N VAL A 80 -4.46 -19.95 -2.06
CA VAL A 80 -5.11 -20.98 -2.88
C VAL A 80 -5.34 -20.41 -4.28
N GLY A 81 -4.56 -20.87 -5.24
CA GLY A 81 -4.57 -20.29 -6.59
C GLY A 81 -4.17 -18.80 -6.63
N GLY A 82 -3.35 -18.35 -5.67
CA GLY A 82 -2.96 -16.94 -5.55
C GLY A 82 -3.98 -16.06 -4.81
N LEU A 83 -5.10 -16.61 -4.37
CA LEU A 83 -6.16 -15.92 -3.63
C LEU A 83 -6.02 -16.14 -2.13
N ILE A 84 -6.53 -15.21 -1.33
CA ILE A 84 -6.64 -15.30 0.11
C ILE A 84 -8.11 -15.35 0.48
N ASP A 85 -8.56 -16.44 1.09
CA ASP A 85 -9.90 -16.56 1.67
C ASP A 85 -9.82 -16.36 3.18
N VAL A 86 -10.47 -15.31 3.68
CA VAL A 86 -10.50 -14.97 5.11
C VAL A 86 -11.76 -15.46 5.81
N THR A 87 -12.62 -16.24 5.15
CA THR A 87 -13.91 -16.71 5.72
C THR A 87 -13.73 -17.47 7.04
N GLY A 88 -12.66 -18.24 7.18
CA GLY A 88 -12.36 -19.01 8.39
C GLY A 88 -11.42 -18.31 9.39
N LEU A 89 -10.97 -17.09 9.11
CA LEU A 89 -10.05 -16.38 10.00
C LEU A 89 -10.84 -15.65 11.10
N THR A 90 -10.44 -15.84 12.34
CA THR A 90 -11.07 -15.18 13.49
C THR A 90 -10.74 -13.71 13.61
N ALA A 91 -9.70 -13.25 12.92
CA ALA A 91 -9.30 -11.86 12.86
C ALA A 91 -8.81 -11.53 11.45
N SER A 92 -9.32 -10.46 10.87
CA SER A 92 -8.87 -9.93 9.58
C SER A 92 -9.00 -8.42 9.62
N GLU A 93 -7.88 -7.72 9.64
CA GLU A 93 -7.86 -6.27 9.56
C GLU A 93 -7.66 -5.86 8.11
N SER A 94 -8.77 -5.63 7.41
CA SER A 94 -8.76 -5.07 6.07
C SER A 94 -9.26 -3.63 6.09
N PHE A 95 -8.68 -2.78 5.26
CA PHE A 95 -9.18 -1.43 5.04
C PHE A 95 -10.42 -1.49 4.15
N THR A 96 -11.52 -0.91 4.61
CA THR A 96 -12.73 -0.76 3.78
C THR A 96 -12.72 0.59 3.09
N VAL A 97 -12.79 0.56 1.78
CA VAL A 97 -12.71 1.74 0.92
C VAL A 97 -14.00 2.56 1.04
N PRO A 98 -13.94 3.86 1.41
CA PRO A 98 -15.13 4.68 1.59
C PRO A 98 -15.62 5.39 0.33
N ARG A 99 -14.78 5.51 -0.70
CA ARG A 99 -15.09 6.25 -1.94
C ARG A 99 -14.46 5.59 -3.16
N VAL A 100 -14.95 5.95 -4.34
CA VAL A 100 -14.30 5.58 -5.61
C VAL A 100 -12.91 6.22 -5.69
N GLY A 101 -11.94 5.49 -6.23
CA GLY A 101 -10.59 5.96 -6.45
C GLY A 101 -9.71 4.93 -7.13
N ASN A 102 -8.42 5.21 -7.19
CA ASN A 102 -7.41 4.28 -7.68
C ASN A 102 -6.26 4.18 -6.67
N VAL A 103 -5.76 2.98 -6.40
CA VAL A 103 -4.49 2.82 -5.71
C VAL A 103 -3.38 3.17 -6.69
N THR A 104 -2.58 4.20 -6.37
CA THR A 104 -1.59 4.79 -7.28
C THR A 104 -0.15 4.56 -6.84
N ALA A 105 0.09 4.36 -5.55
CA ALA A 105 1.43 4.15 -5.03
C ALA A 105 1.42 3.20 -3.82
N ILE A 106 2.56 2.53 -3.60
CA ILE A 106 2.87 1.72 -2.44
C ILE A 106 4.29 2.01 -1.98
N SER A 107 4.49 2.14 -0.68
CA SER A 107 5.81 2.16 -0.04
C SER A 107 5.78 1.19 1.13
N ALA A 108 6.82 0.36 1.26
CA ALA A 108 6.84 -0.66 2.30
C ALA A 108 8.24 -0.88 2.85
N ASN A 109 8.31 -1.34 4.09
CA ASN A 109 9.54 -1.79 4.71
C ASN A 109 9.31 -3.06 5.55
N PHE A 110 10.40 -3.78 5.74
CA PHE A 110 10.47 -4.97 6.58
C PHE A 110 11.77 -4.97 7.36
N ASN A 111 11.66 -5.04 8.68
CA ASN A 111 12.81 -5.09 9.59
C ASN A 111 12.92 -6.48 10.19
N THR A 112 14.03 -7.17 9.95
CA THR A 112 14.23 -8.56 10.40
C THR A 112 14.35 -8.65 11.90
N LEU A 113 13.64 -9.61 12.48
CA LEU A 113 13.85 -10.06 13.85
C LEU A 113 14.79 -11.28 13.82
N VAL A 114 15.60 -11.49 14.89
CA VAL A 114 16.45 -12.68 14.97
C VAL A 114 15.59 -13.90 15.17
N ALA A 115 15.30 -14.60 14.13
CA ALA A 115 14.88 -15.98 14.14
C ALA A 115 14.46 -16.41 12.74
N GLY A 116 15.38 -16.57 11.87
CA GLY A 116 15.09 -17.14 10.56
C GLY A 116 16.18 -18.13 10.19
N THR A 117 15.80 -19.25 9.67
CA THR A 117 16.73 -20.23 9.14
C THR A 117 16.96 -19.92 7.67
N ILE A 118 17.73 -18.88 7.37
CA ILE A 118 18.37 -18.78 6.06
C ILE A 118 19.77 -19.40 6.26
N LEU A 119 19.92 -20.66 5.92
CA LEU A 119 21.20 -21.35 6.02
C LEU A 119 22.06 -21.13 4.76
N THR A 120 21.41 -20.96 3.60
CA THR A 120 22.04 -20.72 2.30
C THR A 120 21.09 -19.90 1.42
N GLY A 121 21.65 -19.18 0.44
CA GLY A 121 20.85 -18.48 -0.56
C GLY A 121 20.42 -17.07 -0.18
N THR A 122 19.44 -16.56 -0.91
CA THR A 122 18.93 -15.20 -0.80
C THR A 122 17.40 -15.22 -0.75
N ALA A 123 16.81 -14.50 0.20
CA ALA A 123 15.37 -14.30 0.27
C ALA A 123 15.01 -12.86 -0.11
N THR A 124 14.03 -12.72 -0.98
CA THR A 124 13.51 -11.44 -1.45
C THR A 124 12.10 -11.23 -0.95
N ILE A 125 11.87 -10.13 -0.28
CA ILE A 125 10.57 -9.78 0.30
C ILE A 125 9.79 -8.92 -0.70
N ARG A 126 8.49 -9.17 -0.77
CA ARG A 126 7.54 -8.42 -1.58
C ARG A 126 6.35 -7.99 -0.71
N ALA A 127 5.92 -6.75 -0.88
CA ALA A 127 4.66 -6.24 -0.37
C ALA A 127 3.69 -6.04 -1.54
N GLN A 128 2.42 -6.42 -1.36
CA GLN A 128 1.40 -6.34 -2.39
C GLN A 128 0.04 -6.07 -1.79
N VAL A 129 -0.74 -5.22 -2.45
CA VAL A 129 -2.13 -4.97 -2.10
C VAL A 129 -3.00 -6.06 -2.68
N TYR A 130 -3.84 -6.67 -1.85
CA TYR A 130 -4.90 -7.59 -2.24
C TYR A 130 -6.24 -6.90 -2.06
N ARG A 131 -7.19 -7.16 -2.97
CA ARG A 131 -8.51 -6.55 -2.97
C ARG A 131 -9.59 -7.62 -2.98
N ALA A 132 -10.62 -7.43 -2.14
CA ALA A 132 -11.89 -8.15 -2.22
C ALA A 132 -13.00 -7.15 -2.58
N PRO A 133 -13.92 -7.51 -3.50
CA PRO A 133 -15.12 -6.71 -3.74
C PRO A 133 -15.99 -6.60 -2.50
N ALA A 134 -16.87 -5.61 -2.45
CA ALA A 134 -17.84 -5.45 -1.38
C ALA A 134 -18.63 -6.74 -1.12
N GLY A 135 -18.72 -7.17 0.14
CA GLY A 135 -19.41 -8.40 0.54
C GLY A 135 -18.64 -9.70 0.30
N SER A 136 -17.44 -9.65 -0.28
CA SER A 136 -16.59 -10.84 -0.50
C SER A 136 -15.55 -11.01 0.59
N ASN A 137 -15.28 -12.26 0.97
CA ASN A 137 -14.16 -12.63 1.84
C ASN A 137 -12.94 -13.18 1.07
N VAL A 138 -13.04 -13.21 -0.27
CA VAL A 138 -11.95 -13.69 -1.12
C VAL A 138 -11.19 -12.51 -1.70
N PHE A 139 -9.92 -12.41 -1.38
CA PHE A 139 -9.02 -11.35 -1.83
C PHE A 139 -8.16 -11.84 -2.98
N SER A 140 -8.11 -11.04 -4.04
CA SER A 140 -7.25 -11.26 -5.21
C SER A 140 -6.06 -10.28 -5.21
N PRO A 141 -4.89 -10.71 -5.71
CA PRO A 141 -3.73 -9.84 -5.84
C PRO A 141 -4.01 -8.73 -6.87
N THR A 142 -3.50 -7.54 -6.59
CA THR A 142 -3.58 -6.40 -7.51
C THR A 142 -2.22 -6.10 -8.14
N ALA A 143 -2.19 -5.18 -9.11
CA ALA A 143 -0.94 -4.70 -9.70
C ALA A 143 -0.11 -3.84 -8.73
N ALA A 144 -0.71 -3.33 -7.64
CA ALA A 144 0.01 -2.52 -6.65
C ALA A 144 0.93 -3.40 -5.80
N THR A 145 2.18 -3.52 -6.23
CA THR A 145 3.19 -4.39 -5.62
C THR A 145 4.55 -3.72 -5.62
N VAL A 146 5.38 -4.04 -4.63
CA VAL A 146 6.76 -3.56 -4.53
C VAL A 146 7.67 -4.67 -4.01
N VAL A 147 8.84 -4.79 -4.60
CA VAL A 147 9.92 -5.67 -4.13
C VAL A 147 10.83 -4.85 -3.23
N LEU A 148 11.14 -5.39 -2.05
CA LEU A 148 11.96 -4.72 -1.06
C LEU A 148 13.44 -5.04 -1.27
N ALA A 149 14.28 -4.04 -1.06
CA ALA A 149 15.73 -4.13 -1.15
C ALA A 149 16.40 -3.55 0.12
N PRO A 150 17.57 -4.08 0.50
CA PRO A 150 18.27 -5.23 -0.07
C PRO A 150 17.53 -6.55 0.19
N SER A 151 17.76 -7.55 -0.66
CA SER A 151 17.36 -8.93 -0.37
C SER A 151 18.15 -9.46 0.82
N LEU A 152 17.52 -10.35 1.59
CA LEU A 152 18.12 -10.94 2.78
C LEU A 152 19.04 -12.09 2.39
N THR A 153 20.27 -12.07 2.89
CA THR A 153 21.29 -13.10 2.64
C THR A 153 21.67 -13.85 3.91
N ALA A 154 22.16 -15.05 3.77
CA ALA A 154 22.73 -15.82 4.88
C ALA A 154 24.12 -15.26 5.30
N PRO A 155 24.46 -15.23 6.61
CA PRO A 155 23.60 -15.49 7.75
C PRO A 155 22.62 -14.32 7.99
N LEU A 156 21.37 -14.62 8.30
CA LEU A 156 20.37 -13.57 8.56
C LEU A 156 20.68 -12.87 9.89
N ALA A 157 20.95 -11.57 9.80
CA ALA A 157 21.15 -10.72 10.97
C ALA A 157 19.82 -10.07 11.39
N ALA A 158 19.71 -9.80 12.71
CA ALA A 158 18.63 -8.96 13.23
C ALA A 158 18.82 -7.51 12.78
N GLY A 159 17.69 -6.80 12.64
CA GLY A 159 17.70 -5.38 12.33
C GLY A 159 18.07 -5.03 10.90
N VAL A 160 18.13 -6.01 9.99
CA VAL A 160 18.29 -5.72 8.56
C VAL A 160 16.97 -5.11 8.06
N LEU A 161 17.07 -3.91 7.52
CA LEU A 161 15.96 -3.19 6.93
C LEU A 161 15.95 -3.39 5.42
N SER A 162 14.88 -3.97 4.91
CA SER A 162 14.57 -4.00 3.48
C SER A 162 13.41 -3.06 3.21
N SER A 163 13.52 -2.20 2.21
CA SER A 163 12.50 -1.21 1.88
C SER A 163 12.31 -1.05 0.38
N GLY A 164 11.19 -0.49 -0.01
CA GLY A 164 10.91 -0.20 -1.42
C GLY A 164 9.68 0.67 -1.60
N SER A 165 9.65 1.38 -2.71
CA SER A 165 8.52 2.21 -3.12
C SER A 165 8.26 2.01 -4.60
N ALA A 166 7.00 2.03 -4.99
CA ALA A 166 6.58 1.95 -6.38
C ALA A 166 5.32 2.80 -6.58
N SER A 167 5.20 3.43 -7.72
CA SER A 167 4.09 4.32 -8.08
C SER A 167 3.71 4.14 -9.56
N GLY A 168 2.69 4.88 -9.99
CA GLY A 168 2.18 4.77 -11.36
C GLY A 168 1.19 3.63 -11.55
N PHE A 169 0.65 3.08 -10.46
CA PHE A 169 -0.43 2.10 -10.55
C PHE A 169 -1.77 2.80 -10.86
N SER A 170 -2.69 2.03 -11.41
CA SER A 170 -4.08 2.43 -11.59
C SER A 170 -4.95 1.22 -11.24
N VAL A 171 -5.06 0.94 -9.94
CA VAL A 171 -5.89 -0.17 -9.43
C VAL A 171 -7.21 0.42 -8.96
N PRO A 172 -8.31 0.23 -9.70
CA PRO A 172 -9.59 0.82 -9.36
C PRO A 172 -10.17 0.21 -8.09
N VAL A 173 -10.71 1.06 -7.24
CA VAL A 173 -11.40 0.67 -6.01
C VAL A 173 -12.73 1.39 -5.90
N ALA A 174 -13.72 0.72 -5.33
CA ALA A 174 -15.08 1.22 -5.14
C ALA A 174 -15.47 1.23 -3.65
N PRO A 175 -16.49 2.00 -3.26
CA PRO A 175 -17.01 1.96 -1.90
C PRO A 175 -17.42 0.54 -1.48
N GLY A 176 -16.95 0.14 -0.29
CA GLY A 176 -17.20 -1.21 0.23
C GLY A 176 -16.17 -2.26 -0.16
N ASP A 177 -15.30 -1.98 -1.13
CA ASP A 177 -14.15 -2.85 -1.39
C ASP A 177 -13.26 -2.93 -0.15
N ARG A 178 -12.60 -4.07 0.01
CA ARG A 178 -11.69 -4.32 1.11
C ARG A 178 -10.28 -4.51 0.60
N LEU A 179 -9.31 -3.87 1.25
CA LEU A 179 -7.88 -3.97 0.90
C LEU A 179 -7.11 -4.62 2.05
N LEU A 180 -6.24 -5.56 1.69
CA LEU A 180 -5.26 -6.17 2.59
C LEU A 180 -3.85 -5.82 2.11
N MET A 181 -2.97 -5.52 3.05
CA MET A 181 -1.53 -5.45 2.79
C MET A 181 -0.91 -6.80 3.08
N VAL A 182 -0.30 -7.41 2.08
CA VAL A 182 0.24 -8.78 2.16
C VAL A 182 1.74 -8.74 1.91
N PHE A 183 2.48 -9.32 2.85
CA PHE A 183 3.91 -9.55 2.71
C PHE A 183 4.18 -11.02 2.40
N SER A 184 5.07 -11.25 1.46
CA SER A 184 5.52 -12.59 1.02
C SER A 184 7.02 -12.62 0.83
N ALA A 185 7.59 -13.81 0.85
CA ALA A 185 8.99 -14.02 0.50
C ALA A 185 9.13 -15.05 -0.61
N THR A 186 10.08 -14.82 -1.50
CA THR A 186 10.62 -15.81 -2.44
C THR A 186 12.10 -15.98 -2.16
N ALA A 187 12.66 -17.13 -2.49
CA ALA A 187 14.08 -17.35 -2.24
C ALA A 187 14.75 -18.13 -3.37
N THR A 188 16.06 -17.95 -3.50
CA THR A 188 16.91 -18.64 -4.50
C THR A 188 18.11 -19.23 -3.81
N GLY A 189 18.68 -20.32 -4.40
CA GLY A 189 19.86 -20.99 -3.86
C GLY A 189 19.61 -21.75 -2.57
N LEU A 190 18.37 -22.19 -2.32
CA LEU A 190 17.97 -22.87 -1.10
C LEU A 190 18.14 -24.37 -1.20
N THR A 191 18.55 -24.99 -0.07
CA THR A 191 18.50 -26.43 0.17
C THR A 191 17.30 -26.85 1.03
N ALA A 192 16.60 -25.86 1.64
CA ALA A 192 15.45 -26.08 2.52
C ALA A 192 14.47 -24.88 2.44
N ALA A 193 13.26 -25.07 2.95
CA ALA A 193 12.32 -23.96 3.13
C ALA A 193 12.90 -22.92 4.11
N VAL A 194 12.65 -21.63 3.83
CA VAL A 194 13.11 -20.52 4.65
C VAL A 194 11.95 -19.88 5.37
N THR A 195 12.17 -19.56 6.65
CA THR A 195 11.27 -18.75 7.44
C THR A 195 11.98 -17.45 7.80
N VAL A 196 11.37 -16.32 7.46
CA VAL A 196 11.83 -14.98 7.84
C VAL A 196 10.81 -14.36 8.78
N ALA A 197 11.27 -13.94 9.95
CA ALA A 197 10.46 -13.21 10.92
C ALA A 197 10.90 -11.74 10.99
N GLY A 198 9.95 -10.83 11.12
CA GLY A 198 10.26 -9.41 11.23
C GLY A 198 9.03 -8.54 11.45
N PHE A 199 9.26 -7.25 11.52
CA PHE A 199 8.21 -6.24 11.59
C PHE A 199 8.04 -5.58 10.23
N ALA A 200 6.79 -5.52 9.80
CA ALA A 200 6.41 -5.00 8.49
C ALA A 200 5.59 -3.73 8.63
N SER A 201 5.84 -2.76 7.78
CA SER A 201 4.94 -1.62 7.62
C SER A 201 4.86 -1.20 6.16
N ALA A 202 3.74 -0.60 5.79
CA ALA A 202 3.52 -0.09 4.45
C ALA A 202 2.55 1.08 4.45
N GLY A 203 2.59 1.87 3.38
CA GLY A 203 1.60 2.89 3.07
C GLY A 203 1.17 2.78 1.62
N ILE A 204 -0.10 2.99 1.37
CA ILE A 204 -0.64 3.10 0.01
C ILE A 204 -1.28 4.46 -0.19
N THR A 205 -1.30 4.93 -1.43
CA THR A 205 -2.00 6.16 -1.83
C THR A 205 -3.21 5.80 -2.67
N ILE A 206 -4.36 6.42 -2.36
CA ILE A 206 -5.60 6.32 -3.15
C ILE A 206 -5.99 7.72 -3.61
N ASP A 207 -6.03 7.93 -4.92
CA ASP A 207 -6.43 9.15 -5.61
C ASP A 207 -7.86 9.09 -6.11
#